data_7bdc2bf8bc6237831fdfdf9cc61db4b8
#
_entry.id   7bdc2bf8bc6237831fdfdf9cc61db4b8
#
_cell.length_a   1.000
_cell.length_b   1.000
_cell.length_c   1.000
_cell.angle_alpha   90.00
_cell.angle_beta   90.00
_cell.angle_gamma   90.00
#
_symmetry.space_group_name_H-M   'P 1'
#
loop_
_entity.id
_entity.type
_entity.pdbx_description
1 polymer ?
#
loop_
_entity_poly.entity_id
_entity_poly.type
_entity_poly.pdbx_seq_one_letter_code
_entity_poly.pdbx_strand_id
1 'polypeptide(L)'
;YVNGIEVFRPLLIRSGQQEGLSFVNPDLTEEVKFSAGGFDARYGDKMSSVLDITYKKPKRFEGSASGSLMGGTASIGSSVGKFTQITGFRYKSGSSLLGTMDTDAEYDPRFMDLQTYMTYTFSPKWEATFLGNFATNKYRFTPHTRETAFGTLEDSQRLTVYFPNSNENDKFQTLFGALQLSYRPKEDVLLGLQASMFNSQEEERYDIVGEYWLSDGTDSN
;
A
#
# COMPACT_ATOMS: atom_id res chain seq x y z
N TYR A 1 -3.42 -14.23 -0.74
CA TYR A 1 -3.84 -14.64 -2.07
C TYR A 1 -4.93 -13.71 -2.58
N VAL A 2 -4.95 -13.48 -3.89
CA VAL A 2 -6.04 -12.79 -4.60
C VAL A 2 -6.49 -13.69 -5.75
N ASN A 3 -7.72 -14.17 -5.70
CA ASN A 3 -8.29 -15.13 -6.67
C ASN A 3 -7.38 -16.36 -6.92
N GLY A 4 -6.76 -16.90 -5.86
CA GLY A 4 -5.82 -18.01 -5.93
C GLY A 4 -4.40 -17.65 -6.38
N ILE A 5 -4.13 -16.39 -6.73
CA ILE A 5 -2.81 -15.89 -7.09
C ILE A 5 -2.10 -15.45 -5.81
N GLU A 6 -0.91 -15.97 -5.58
CA GLU A 6 -0.10 -15.56 -4.43
C GLU A 6 0.47 -14.16 -4.61
N VAL A 7 0.28 -13.30 -3.60
CA VAL A 7 0.86 -11.97 -3.53
C VAL A 7 2.00 -11.98 -2.52
N PHE A 8 3.24 -11.95 -3.00
CA PHE A 8 4.44 -12.09 -2.17
C PHE A 8 4.72 -10.86 -1.30
N ARG A 9 4.23 -9.70 -1.69
CA ARG A 9 4.42 -8.44 -0.95
C ARG A 9 3.07 -7.74 -0.75
N PRO A 10 2.31 -8.13 0.30
CA PRO A 10 0.96 -7.60 0.53
C PRO A 10 0.95 -6.16 1.05
N LEU A 11 2.07 -5.70 1.65
CA LEU A 11 2.25 -4.33 2.07
C LEU A 11 3.19 -3.63 1.08
N LEU A 12 2.75 -2.50 0.55
CA LEU A 12 3.46 -1.76 -0.50
C LEU A 12 4.60 -0.89 0.05
N ILE A 13 4.77 -0.83 1.36
CA ILE A 13 5.85 -0.10 2.05
C ILE A 13 6.50 -0.98 3.12
N ARG A 14 7.78 -0.80 3.35
CA ARG A 14 8.63 -1.58 4.27
C ARG A 14 8.81 -0.94 5.65
N SER A 15 8.72 0.38 5.76
CA SER A 15 9.03 1.11 6.99
C SER A 15 7.85 1.10 7.96
N GLY A 16 8.08 0.74 9.21
CA GLY A 16 7.07 0.75 10.27
C GLY A 16 6.58 2.14 10.68
N GLN A 17 7.26 3.20 10.23
CA GLN A 17 6.85 4.59 10.45
C GLN A 17 6.03 5.17 9.30
N GLN A 18 5.97 4.47 8.18
CA GLN A 18 5.26 4.91 6.98
C GLN A 18 3.95 4.14 6.83
N GLU A 19 2.84 4.84 6.93
CA GLU A 19 1.54 4.27 6.57
C GLU A 19 1.48 4.08 5.05
N GLY A 20 1.28 2.85 4.61
CA GLY A 20 1.16 2.49 3.19
C GLY A 20 -0.20 1.91 2.84
N LEU A 21 -0.49 1.86 1.55
CA LEU A 21 -1.61 1.09 1.06
C LEU A 21 -1.24 -0.40 1.05
N SER A 22 -2.16 -1.24 1.50
CA SER A 22 -2.04 -2.68 1.25
C SER A 22 -2.26 -2.97 -0.23
N PHE A 23 -1.72 -4.09 -0.71
CA PHE A 23 -1.99 -4.57 -2.08
C PHE A 23 -3.50 -4.69 -2.34
N VAL A 24 -4.26 -5.11 -1.33
CA VAL A 24 -5.70 -5.31 -1.47
C VAL A 24 -6.44 -4.00 -1.66
N ASN A 25 -7.18 -3.90 -2.77
CA ASN A 25 -8.09 -2.80 -3.03
C ASN A 25 -9.52 -3.18 -2.60
N PRO A 26 -10.08 -2.53 -1.56
CA PRO A 26 -11.42 -2.85 -1.07
C PRO A 26 -12.52 -2.66 -2.13
N ASP A 27 -12.36 -1.68 -3.04
CA ASP A 27 -13.36 -1.40 -4.08
C ASP A 27 -13.48 -2.54 -5.10
N LEU A 28 -12.40 -3.31 -5.28
CA LEU A 28 -12.36 -4.49 -6.16
C LEU A 28 -12.79 -5.78 -5.45
N THR A 29 -12.84 -5.78 -4.12
CA THR A 29 -13.01 -6.97 -3.29
C THR A 29 -14.48 -7.36 -3.18
N GLU A 30 -14.79 -8.62 -3.42
CA GLU A 30 -16.10 -9.24 -3.19
C GLU A 30 -16.13 -9.98 -1.87
N GLU A 31 -15.11 -10.81 -1.59
CA GLU A 31 -15.04 -11.64 -0.40
C GLU A 31 -13.62 -11.65 0.18
N VAL A 32 -13.55 -11.71 1.49
CA VAL A 32 -12.29 -11.90 2.23
C VAL A 32 -12.45 -13.08 3.18
N LYS A 33 -11.59 -14.08 3.04
CA LYS A 33 -11.49 -15.23 3.94
C LYS A 33 -10.17 -15.16 4.70
N PHE A 34 -10.27 -15.09 6.02
CA PHE A 34 -9.12 -15.17 6.90
C PHE A 34 -9.14 -16.50 7.65
N SER A 35 -8.03 -17.24 7.58
CA SER A 35 -7.84 -18.50 8.30
C SER A 35 -6.60 -18.39 9.19
N ALA A 36 -6.79 -18.48 10.50
CA ALA A 36 -5.74 -18.51 11.50
C ALA A 36 -5.48 -19.96 11.94
N GLY A 37 -4.57 -20.62 11.26
CA GLY A 37 -4.32 -22.06 11.41
C GLY A 37 -5.38 -22.92 10.69
N GLY A 38 -5.06 -24.20 10.48
CA GLY A 38 -5.99 -25.19 9.89
C GLY A 38 -6.52 -24.85 8.50
N PHE A 39 -5.75 -24.14 7.68
CA PHE A 39 -6.14 -23.78 6.32
C PHE A 39 -5.87 -24.94 5.33
N ASP A 40 -6.52 -24.84 4.19
CA ASP A 40 -6.48 -25.82 3.10
C ASP A 40 -5.03 -26.08 2.62
N ALA A 41 -4.71 -27.33 2.28
CA ALA A 41 -3.40 -27.78 1.80
C ALA A 41 -2.92 -27.10 0.51
N ARG A 42 -3.82 -26.46 -0.25
CA ARG A 42 -3.47 -25.65 -1.44
C ARG A 42 -2.62 -24.42 -1.11
N TYR A 43 -2.63 -23.96 0.14
CA TYR A 43 -1.81 -22.84 0.59
C TYR A 43 -0.50 -23.36 1.18
N GLY A 44 0.43 -23.74 0.30
CA GLY A 44 1.75 -24.21 0.69
C GLY A 44 2.59 -23.16 1.39
N ASP A 45 3.56 -23.60 2.20
CA ASP A 45 4.58 -22.76 2.86
C ASP A 45 4.03 -21.68 3.81
N LYS A 46 2.79 -21.83 4.28
CA LYS A 46 2.19 -20.91 5.26
C LYS A 46 2.22 -21.55 6.65
N MET A 47 2.68 -20.78 7.64
CA MET A 47 2.90 -21.30 9.01
C MET A 47 1.86 -20.82 10.03
N SER A 48 1.26 -19.65 9.82
CA SER A 48 0.39 -19.03 10.83
C SER A 48 -1.02 -18.72 10.32
N SER A 49 -1.14 -18.06 9.20
CA SER A 49 -2.43 -17.60 8.69
C SER A 49 -2.41 -17.42 7.18
N VAL A 50 -3.60 -17.44 6.59
CA VAL A 50 -3.86 -17.17 5.18
C VAL A 50 -4.96 -16.15 5.07
N LEU A 51 -4.74 -15.13 4.25
CA LEU A 51 -5.74 -14.20 3.77
C LEU A 51 -6.02 -14.51 2.30
N ASP A 52 -7.22 -14.98 2.01
CA ASP A 52 -7.67 -15.27 0.65
C ASP A 52 -8.79 -14.30 0.25
N ILE A 53 -8.56 -13.60 -0.85
CA ILE A 53 -9.36 -12.48 -1.31
C ILE A 53 -9.91 -12.82 -2.68
N THR A 54 -11.21 -12.63 -2.83
CA THR A 54 -11.88 -12.77 -4.12
C THR A 54 -12.26 -11.40 -4.65
N TYR A 55 -11.79 -11.06 -5.83
CA TYR A 55 -12.20 -9.84 -6.54
C TYR A 55 -13.51 -10.05 -7.29
N LYS A 56 -14.25 -8.96 -7.39
CA LYS A 56 -15.52 -8.91 -8.11
C LYS A 56 -15.35 -9.33 -9.57
N LYS A 57 -16.34 -10.07 -10.07
CA LYS A 57 -16.52 -10.33 -11.51
C LYS A 57 -17.80 -9.60 -11.97
N PRO A 58 -17.68 -8.36 -12.46
CA PRO A 58 -18.82 -7.57 -12.92
C PRO A 58 -19.65 -8.31 -13.97
N LYS A 59 -20.97 -8.23 -13.87
CA LYS A 59 -21.89 -8.82 -14.86
C LYS A 59 -22.37 -7.80 -15.90
N ARG A 60 -22.17 -6.52 -15.60
CA ARG A 60 -22.55 -5.38 -16.43
C ARG A 60 -21.53 -4.26 -16.21
N PHE A 61 -21.68 -3.17 -16.95
CA PHE A 61 -20.90 -1.96 -16.64
C PHE A 61 -21.30 -1.43 -15.27
N GLU A 62 -20.30 -1.18 -14.44
CA GLU A 62 -20.42 -0.59 -13.12
C GLU A 62 -19.22 0.33 -12.83
N GLY A 63 -19.43 1.30 -12.00
CA GLY A 63 -18.35 2.19 -11.58
C GLY A 63 -18.67 2.82 -10.23
N SER A 64 -17.62 3.14 -9.49
CA SER A 64 -17.71 3.87 -8.23
C SER A 64 -16.58 4.88 -8.15
N ALA A 65 -16.84 5.96 -7.42
CA ALA A 65 -15.81 6.93 -7.04
C ALA A 65 -16.12 7.45 -5.65
N SER A 66 -15.09 7.63 -4.84
CA SER A 66 -15.19 8.24 -3.53
C SER A 66 -14.03 9.19 -3.28
N GLY A 67 -14.27 10.21 -2.47
CA GLY A 67 -13.27 11.21 -2.13
C GLY A 67 -13.36 11.60 -0.66
N SER A 68 -12.23 11.93 -0.09
CA SER A 68 -12.06 12.43 1.28
C SER A 68 -10.92 13.43 1.34
N LEU A 69 -10.74 14.09 2.49
CA LEU A 69 -9.59 14.98 2.73
C LEU A 69 -8.24 14.25 2.61
N MET A 70 -8.24 12.93 2.77
CA MET A 70 -7.03 12.11 2.69
C MET A 70 -6.79 11.49 1.32
N GLY A 71 -7.63 11.76 0.32
CA GLY A 71 -7.49 11.22 -1.02
C GLY A 71 -8.79 10.71 -1.62
N GLY A 72 -8.68 9.85 -2.62
CA GLY A 72 -9.86 9.32 -3.31
C GLY A 72 -9.58 7.97 -3.96
N THR A 73 -10.69 7.31 -4.31
CA THR A 73 -10.68 6.05 -5.04
C THR A 73 -11.65 6.12 -6.21
N ALA A 74 -11.36 5.37 -7.25
CA ALA A 74 -12.27 5.16 -8.35
C ALA A 74 -12.14 3.72 -8.86
N SER A 75 -13.26 3.13 -9.23
CA SER A 75 -13.24 1.81 -9.87
C SER A 75 -14.24 1.72 -11.01
N ILE A 76 -13.89 0.94 -12.02
CA ILE A 76 -14.76 0.60 -13.15
C ILE A 76 -14.70 -0.89 -13.40
N GLY A 77 -15.87 -1.46 -13.67
CA GLY A 77 -16.01 -2.86 -14.03
C GLY A 77 -16.91 -3.02 -15.25
N SER A 78 -16.65 -4.04 -16.05
CA SER A 78 -17.50 -4.36 -17.19
C SER A 78 -17.40 -5.82 -17.58
N SER A 79 -18.46 -6.33 -18.21
CA SER A 79 -18.50 -7.64 -18.84
C SER A 79 -19.07 -7.50 -20.25
N VAL A 80 -18.31 -7.97 -21.25
CA VAL A 80 -18.71 -7.97 -22.65
C VAL A 80 -18.41 -9.33 -23.26
N GLY A 81 -19.46 -10.10 -23.55
CA GLY A 81 -19.34 -11.45 -24.08
C GLY A 81 -18.56 -12.38 -23.15
N LYS A 82 -17.37 -12.78 -23.56
CA LYS A 82 -16.48 -13.69 -22.81
C LYS A 82 -15.43 -12.97 -21.95
N PHE A 83 -15.38 -11.65 -22.02
CA PHE A 83 -14.40 -10.83 -21.32
C PHE A 83 -15.05 -10.10 -20.14
N THR A 84 -14.42 -10.18 -18.98
CA THR A 84 -14.79 -9.45 -17.78
C THR A 84 -13.58 -8.74 -17.24
N GLN A 85 -13.73 -7.50 -16.82
CA GLN A 85 -12.67 -6.74 -16.19
C GLN A 85 -13.20 -5.91 -15.04
N ILE A 86 -12.33 -5.69 -14.04
CA ILE A 86 -12.50 -4.66 -13.02
C ILE A 86 -11.14 -3.97 -12.80
N THR A 87 -11.16 -2.64 -12.77
CA THR A 87 -9.96 -1.83 -12.58
C THR A 87 -10.25 -0.77 -11.52
N GLY A 88 -9.33 -0.61 -10.59
CA GLY A 88 -9.42 0.36 -9.51
C GLY A 88 -8.18 1.21 -9.42
N PHE A 89 -8.39 2.48 -9.12
CA PHE A 89 -7.38 3.48 -8.83
C PHE A 89 -7.56 3.99 -7.42
N ARG A 90 -6.46 4.16 -6.68
CA ARG A 90 -6.47 4.78 -5.36
C ARG A 90 -5.38 5.84 -5.29
N TYR A 91 -5.72 6.94 -4.66
CA TYR A 91 -4.78 7.98 -4.25
C TYR A 91 -5.00 8.30 -2.78
N LYS A 92 -3.94 8.36 -1.99
CA LYS A 92 -3.97 8.75 -0.58
C LYS A 92 -2.85 9.74 -0.30
N SER A 93 -3.17 10.82 0.42
CA SER A 93 -2.19 11.79 0.92
C SER A 93 -2.51 12.10 2.37
N GLY A 94 -1.53 12.00 3.24
CA GLY A 94 -1.66 12.32 4.67
C GLY A 94 -1.33 13.76 5.01
N SER A 95 -0.80 14.55 4.07
CA SER A 95 -0.26 15.89 4.33
C SER A 95 -1.27 16.87 4.93
N SER A 96 -2.52 16.83 4.48
CA SER A 96 -3.57 17.72 4.99
C SER A 96 -3.95 17.46 6.45
N LEU A 97 -3.87 16.22 6.90
CA LEU A 97 -4.15 15.86 8.30
C LEU A 97 -2.92 16.10 9.18
N LEU A 98 -1.76 15.66 8.71
CA LEU A 98 -0.52 15.77 9.47
C LEU A 98 -0.05 17.22 9.63
N GLY A 99 -0.32 18.08 8.66
CA GLY A 99 -0.04 19.52 8.73
C GLY A 99 -0.90 20.30 9.74
N THR A 100 -1.97 19.69 10.28
CA THR A 100 -2.79 20.29 11.37
C THR A 100 -2.40 19.81 12.75
N MET A 101 -1.50 18.82 12.83
CA MET A 101 -0.98 18.30 14.09
C MET A 101 0.28 19.07 14.48
N ASP A 102 0.39 19.42 15.73
CA ASP A 102 1.63 19.99 16.30
C ASP A 102 2.64 18.85 16.45
N THR A 103 3.40 18.63 15.37
CA THR A 103 4.40 17.56 15.29
C THR A 103 5.80 18.16 15.20
N ASP A 104 6.78 17.45 15.75
CA ASP A 104 8.20 17.84 15.71
C ASP A 104 8.83 17.73 14.29
N ALA A 105 8.03 17.47 13.26
CA ALA A 105 8.49 17.34 11.90
C ALA A 105 7.32 17.43 10.90
N GLU A 106 7.63 17.81 9.68
CA GLU A 106 6.67 17.77 8.57
C GLU A 106 6.73 16.42 7.86
N TYR A 107 5.57 15.77 7.72
CA TYR A 107 5.41 14.50 7.03
C TYR A 107 4.48 14.65 5.84
N ASP A 108 4.92 14.27 4.66
CA ASP A 108 4.12 14.31 3.43
C ASP A 108 4.13 12.94 2.72
N PRO A 109 3.37 11.96 3.24
CA PRO A 109 3.19 10.68 2.58
C PRO A 109 2.17 10.77 1.46
N ARG A 110 2.50 10.23 0.28
CA ARG A 110 1.63 10.16 -0.89
C ARG A 110 1.67 8.77 -1.48
N PHE A 111 0.50 8.19 -1.66
CA PHE A 111 0.32 6.84 -2.20
C PHE A 111 -0.58 6.88 -3.42
N MET A 112 -0.23 6.13 -4.44
CA MET A 112 -1.05 5.95 -5.63
C MET A 112 -0.90 4.51 -6.11
N ASP A 113 -2.00 3.86 -6.42
CA ASP A 113 -1.96 2.58 -7.09
C ASP A 113 -3.07 2.45 -8.15
N LEU A 114 -2.75 1.66 -9.16
CA LEU A 114 -3.67 1.21 -10.18
C LEU A 114 -3.66 -0.31 -10.19
N GLN A 115 -4.83 -0.91 -10.08
CA GLN A 115 -4.98 -2.35 -10.03
C GLN A 115 -6.04 -2.81 -11.01
N THR A 116 -5.79 -3.92 -11.70
CA THR A 116 -6.73 -4.47 -12.66
C THR A 116 -6.82 -5.98 -12.52
N TYR A 117 -8.03 -6.51 -12.64
CA TYR A 117 -8.31 -7.93 -12.70
C TYR A 117 -9.17 -8.21 -13.92
N MET A 118 -8.68 -9.06 -14.80
CA MET A 118 -9.31 -9.38 -16.08
C MET A 118 -9.49 -10.89 -16.22
N THR A 119 -10.59 -11.30 -16.79
CA THR A 119 -10.90 -12.71 -17.05
C THR A 119 -11.40 -12.86 -18.48
N TYR A 120 -10.91 -13.86 -19.18
CA TYR A 120 -11.41 -14.24 -20.49
C TYR A 120 -11.78 -15.73 -20.52
N THR A 121 -13.06 -16.01 -20.75
CA THR A 121 -13.61 -17.37 -20.81
C THR A 121 -13.64 -17.84 -22.25
N PHE A 122 -12.64 -18.62 -22.67
CA PHE A 122 -12.55 -19.17 -24.03
C PHE A 122 -13.70 -20.13 -24.32
N SER A 123 -13.97 -21.00 -23.32
CA SER A 123 -15.02 -22.01 -23.35
C SER A 123 -15.45 -22.37 -21.92
N PRO A 124 -16.50 -23.17 -21.70
CA PRO A 124 -16.88 -23.64 -20.36
C PRO A 124 -15.76 -24.39 -19.61
N LYS A 125 -14.75 -24.86 -20.33
CA LYS A 125 -13.61 -25.60 -19.76
C LYS A 125 -12.34 -24.75 -19.60
N TRP A 126 -12.21 -23.61 -20.31
CA TRP A 126 -10.99 -22.84 -20.35
C TRP A 126 -11.21 -21.38 -19.96
N GLU A 127 -10.49 -20.91 -18.99
CA GLU A 127 -10.49 -19.52 -18.54
C GLU A 127 -9.05 -19.01 -18.39
N ALA A 128 -8.74 -17.82 -18.91
CA ALA A 128 -7.52 -17.10 -18.60
C ALA A 128 -7.82 -15.90 -17.71
N THR A 129 -6.95 -15.67 -16.76
CA THR A 129 -7.05 -14.56 -15.81
C THR A 129 -5.77 -13.76 -15.79
N PHE A 130 -5.88 -12.45 -15.71
CA PHE A 130 -4.76 -11.52 -15.49
C PHE A 130 -5.03 -10.67 -14.25
N LEU A 131 -4.05 -10.59 -13.35
CA LEU A 131 -4.01 -9.66 -12.22
C LEU A 131 -2.81 -8.77 -12.39
N GLY A 132 -3.03 -7.45 -12.45
CA GLY A 132 -1.98 -6.44 -12.58
C GLY A 132 -2.08 -5.40 -11.47
N ASN A 133 -0.95 -4.93 -10.98
CA ASN A 133 -0.86 -3.82 -10.03
C ASN A 133 0.38 -2.97 -10.35
N PHE A 134 0.18 -1.67 -10.36
CA PHE A 134 1.25 -0.67 -10.34
C PHE A 134 1.02 0.25 -9.16
N ALA A 135 2.02 0.43 -8.31
CA ALA A 135 1.93 1.33 -7.17
C ALA A 135 3.17 2.23 -7.09
N THR A 136 2.97 3.45 -6.65
CA THR A 136 4.03 4.38 -6.29
C THR A 136 3.72 5.03 -4.96
N ASN A 137 4.72 5.03 -4.09
CA ASN A 137 4.66 5.63 -2.77
C ASN A 137 5.80 6.63 -2.68
N LYS A 138 5.48 7.85 -2.25
CA LYS A 138 6.45 8.91 -2.00
C LYS A 138 6.29 9.32 -0.56
N TYR A 139 7.40 9.53 0.09
CA TYR A 139 7.46 9.99 1.46
C TYR A 139 8.48 11.13 1.54
N ARG A 140 8.06 12.23 2.13
CA ARG A 140 8.95 13.34 2.45
C ARG A 140 8.89 13.59 3.96
N PHE A 141 10.03 13.72 4.55
CA PHE A 141 10.21 14.07 5.95
C PHE A 141 11.13 15.27 6.07
N THR A 142 10.70 16.27 6.82
CA THR A 142 11.49 17.46 7.12
C THR A 142 11.44 17.67 8.63
N PRO A 143 12.55 17.45 9.37
CA PRO A 143 12.59 17.65 10.80
C PRO A 143 12.50 19.14 11.15
N HIS A 144 11.75 19.46 12.19
CA HIS A 144 11.68 20.80 12.74
C HIS A 144 12.68 20.97 13.88
N THR A 145 13.01 22.24 14.16
CA THR A 145 13.80 22.61 15.35
C THR A 145 13.10 22.13 16.60
N ARG A 146 13.84 21.49 17.50
CA ARG A 146 13.36 20.99 18.79
C ARG A 146 13.97 21.77 19.93
N GLU A 147 13.14 22.11 20.93
CA GLU A 147 13.58 22.68 22.18
C GLU A 147 13.17 21.75 23.33
N THR A 148 14.11 21.46 24.20
CA THR A 148 13.89 20.66 25.42
C THR A 148 14.53 21.37 26.59
N ALA A 149 13.74 21.67 27.61
CA ALA A 149 14.23 22.21 28.87
C ALA A 149 14.46 21.06 29.87
N PHE A 150 15.56 21.11 30.60
CA PHE A 150 15.90 20.16 31.65
C PHE A 150 16.67 20.85 32.78
N GLY A 151 16.71 20.24 33.97
CA GLY A 151 17.34 20.80 35.17
C GLY A 151 16.32 21.02 36.29
N THR A 152 16.66 21.93 37.20
CA THR A 152 15.84 22.32 38.35
C THR A 152 15.19 23.69 38.10
N LEU A 153 14.27 24.11 38.98
CA LEU A 153 13.65 25.44 38.91
C LEU A 153 14.66 26.60 39.09
N GLU A 154 15.80 26.33 39.76
CA GLU A 154 16.84 27.31 40.02
C GLU A 154 17.97 27.24 38.97
N ASP A 155 18.12 26.10 38.28
CA ASP A 155 19.16 25.87 37.28
C ASP A 155 18.51 25.09 36.11
N SER A 156 17.80 25.82 35.28
CA SER A 156 17.14 25.32 34.08
C SER A 156 18.06 25.52 32.87
N GLN A 157 18.25 24.44 32.11
CA GLN A 157 18.98 24.49 30.86
C GLN A 157 18.06 24.19 29.71
N ARG A 158 18.29 24.82 28.56
CA ARG A 158 17.54 24.62 27.32
C ARG A 158 18.47 24.08 26.24
N LEU A 159 18.14 22.91 25.76
CA LEU A 159 18.75 22.30 24.58
C LEU A 159 17.87 22.59 23.37
N THR A 160 18.41 23.28 22.38
CA THR A 160 17.79 23.50 21.08
C THR A 160 18.56 22.71 20.05
N VAL A 161 17.83 21.88 19.27
CA VAL A 161 18.39 21.11 18.17
C VAL A 161 17.84 21.67 16.87
N TYR A 162 18.73 22.10 15.99
CA TYR A 162 18.42 22.65 14.67
C TYR A 162 18.71 21.58 13.60
N PHE A 163 17.90 21.57 12.56
CA PHE A 163 18.10 20.69 11.42
C PHE A 163 18.18 21.50 10.11
N PRO A 164 19.31 22.25 9.91
CA PRO A 164 19.43 23.13 8.76
C PRO A 164 19.43 22.35 7.45
N ASN A 165 18.50 22.73 6.53
CA ASN A 165 18.36 22.11 5.21
C ASN A 165 18.17 20.58 5.20
N SER A 166 17.73 20.03 6.33
CA SER A 166 17.56 18.58 6.49
C SER A 166 16.28 18.10 5.85
N ASN A 167 16.39 17.04 5.08
CA ASN A 167 15.23 16.40 4.47
C ASN A 167 15.50 14.91 4.16
N GLU A 168 14.43 14.14 4.12
CA GLU A 168 14.41 12.77 3.65
C GLU A 168 13.35 12.65 2.56
N ASN A 169 13.68 11.99 1.45
CA ASN A 169 12.78 11.77 0.35
C ASN A 169 12.90 10.33 -0.11
N ASP A 170 11.84 9.58 0.12
CA ASP A 170 11.77 8.19 -0.26
C ASP A 170 10.76 7.98 -1.38
N LYS A 171 11.10 7.10 -2.30
CA LYS A 171 10.24 6.72 -3.42
C LYS A 171 10.29 5.22 -3.61
N PHE A 172 9.12 4.61 -3.53
CA PHE A 172 8.93 3.19 -3.77
C PHE A 172 8.00 3.02 -4.97
N GLN A 173 8.43 2.23 -5.95
CA GLN A 173 7.61 1.87 -7.09
C GLN A 173 7.53 0.36 -7.19
N THR A 174 6.35 -0.18 -7.37
CA THR A 174 6.13 -1.61 -7.52
C THR A 174 5.30 -1.89 -8.76
N LEU A 175 5.69 -2.94 -9.46
CA LEU A 175 4.95 -3.49 -10.59
C LEU A 175 4.76 -4.98 -10.33
N PHE A 176 3.51 -5.42 -10.34
CA PHE A 176 3.14 -6.82 -10.21
C PHE A 176 2.24 -7.21 -11.37
N GLY A 177 2.49 -8.37 -11.94
CA GLY A 177 1.65 -8.98 -12.95
C GLY A 177 1.58 -10.49 -12.77
N ALA A 178 0.40 -11.07 -12.90
CA ALA A 178 0.21 -12.51 -12.89
C ALA A 178 -0.79 -12.94 -13.95
N LEU A 179 -0.47 -14.03 -14.61
CA LEU A 179 -1.33 -14.72 -15.57
C LEU A 179 -1.65 -16.11 -15.05
N GLN A 180 -2.90 -16.49 -15.13
CA GLN A 180 -3.38 -17.82 -14.76
C GLN A 180 -4.22 -18.37 -15.90
N LEU A 181 -3.92 -19.61 -16.30
CA LEU A 181 -4.73 -20.39 -17.23
C LEU A 181 -5.35 -21.55 -16.47
N SER A 182 -6.66 -21.62 -16.48
CA SER A 182 -7.45 -22.65 -15.79
C SER A 182 -8.12 -23.56 -16.80
N TYR A 183 -8.00 -24.88 -16.59
CA TYR A 183 -8.65 -25.90 -17.40
C TYR A 183 -9.49 -26.85 -16.54
N ARG A 184 -10.77 -26.98 -16.86
CA ARG A 184 -11.71 -27.88 -16.21
C ARG A 184 -12.18 -28.96 -17.17
N PRO A 185 -11.47 -30.08 -17.25
CA PRO A 185 -11.89 -31.21 -18.09
C PRO A 185 -13.22 -31.83 -17.62
N LYS A 186 -13.43 -31.84 -16.28
CA LYS A 186 -14.62 -32.33 -15.58
C LYS A 186 -14.99 -31.38 -14.46
N GLU A 187 -16.17 -31.49 -13.88
CA GLU A 187 -16.69 -30.61 -12.82
C GLU A 187 -15.82 -30.65 -11.55
N ASP A 188 -15.28 -31.79 -11.23
CA ASP A 188 -14.46 -32.08 -10.03
C ASP A 188 -12.94 -31.94 -10.24
N VAL A 189 -12.50 -31.62 -11.48
CA VAL A 189 -11.08 -31.50 -11.82
C VAL A 189 -10.75 -30.10 -12.32
N LEU A 190 -9.86 -29.40 -11.63
CA LEU A 190 -9.30 -28.12 -12.04
C LEU A 190 -7.79 -28.24 -12.20
N LEU A 191 -7.30 -27.98 -13.39
CA LEU A 191 -5.87 -27.82 -13.66
C LEU A 191 -5.58 -26.33 -13.87
N GLY A 192 -4.52 -25.84 -13.22
CA GLY A 192 -4.11 -24.43 -13.30
C GLY A 192 -2.62 -24.31 -13.65
N LEU A 193 -2.33 -23.42 -14.58
CA LEU A 193 -0.96 -22.93 -14.84
C LEU A 193 -0.92 -21.45 -14.47
N GLN A 194 0.06 -21.07 -13.66
CA GLN A 194 0.23 -19.69 -13.20
C GLN A 194 1.65 -19.23 -13.42
N ALA A 195 1.79 -17.98 -13.89
CA ALA A 195 3.06 -17.28 -13.96
C ALA A 195 2.87 -15.88 -13.36
N SER A 196 3.83 -15.43 -12.56
CA SER A 196 3.81 -14.09 -11.96
C SER A 196 5.17 -13.42 -12.03
N MET A 197 5.14 -12.09 -12.08
CA MET A 197 6.33 -11.23 -12.05
C MET A 197 6.10 -10.12 -11.04
N PHE A 198 7.12 -9.86 -10.24
CA PHE A 198 7.17 -8.74 -9.30
C PHE A 198 8.47 -7.96 -9.51
N ASN A 199 8.35 -6.64 -9.62
CA ASN A 199 9.48 -5.72 -9.68
C ASN A 199 9.26 -4.61 -8.65
N SER A 200 10.30 -4.26 -7.89
CA SER A 200 10.30 -3.15 -6.95
C SER A 200 11.54 -2.30 -7.16
N GLN A 201 11.33 -0.99 -7.24
CA GLN A 201 12.38 0.02 -7.22
C GLN A 201 12.22 0.84 -5.96
N GLU A 202 13.28 0.91 -5.16
CA GLU A 202 13.30 1.61 -3.88
C GLU A 202 14.42 2.64 -3.93
N GLU A 203 14.07 3.89 -3.70
CA GLU A 203 15.01 5.02 -3.67
C GLU A 203 14.80 5.75 -2.35
N GLU A 204 15.84 5.77 -1.53
CA GLU A 204 15.87 6.46 -0.25
C GLU A 204 16.97 7.51 -0.32
N ARG A 205 16.61 8.77 -0.13
CA ARG A 205 17.54 9.89 -0.12
C ARG A 205 17.33 10.69 1.14
N TYR A 206 18.35 10.77 1.97
CA TYR A 206 18.32 11.58 3.18
C TYR A 206 19.57 12.43 3.28
N ASP A 207 19.37 13.66 3.70
CA ASP A 207 20.42 14.59 4.11
C ASP A 207 19.94 15.23 5.41
N ILE A 208 20.41 14.69 6.52
CA ILE A 208 19.98 15.11 7.86
C ILE A 208 21.22 15.54 8.63
N VAL A 209 21.29 16.85 8.90
CA VAL A 209 22.32 17.48 9.72
C VAL A 209 21.66 18.04 10.97
N GLY A 210 22.12 17.59 12.13
CA GLY A 210 21.67 18.11 13.42
C GLY A 210 22.76 19.01 14.04
N GLU A 211 22.40 20.25 14.34
CA GLU A 211 23.19 21.16 15.15
C GLU A 211 22.50 21.39 16.49
N TYR A 212 23.23 21.50 17.56
CA TYR A 212 22.65 21.72 18.88
C TYR A 212 23.24 22.95 19.56
N TRP A 213 22.37 23.59 20.33
CA TRP A 213 22.75 24.74 21.16
C TRP A 213 22.25 24.48 22.59
N LEU A 214 23.14 24.69 23.55
CA LEU A 214 22.78 24.60 24.96
C LEU A 214 22.86 26.02 25.53
N SER A 215 21.78 26.50 26.13
CA SER A 215 21.70 27.80 26.78
C SER A 215 21.22 27.65 28.22
N ASP A 216 21.66 28.57 29.10
CA ASP A 216 21.10 28.70 30.42
C ASP A 216 19.64 29.18 30.28
N GLY A 217 18.71 28.50 30.95
CA GLY A 217 17.25 28.73 30.81
C GLY A 217 16.76 30.10 31.31
N THR A 218 17.69 30.97 31.72
CA THR A 218 17.44 32.33 32.23
C THR A 218 17.40 33.40 31.14
N ASP A 219 17.81 33.09 29.90
CA ASP A 219 17.73 34.05 28.80
C ASP A 219 16.32 34.02 28.16
N SER A 220 15.42 34.75 28.78
CA SER A 220 14.15 35.19 28.16
C SER A 220 14.37 36.56 27.52
N ASN A 221 14.61 36.56 26.22
CA ASN A 221 14.40 37.73 25.36
C ASN A 221 13.78 37.30 24.07
#